data_46640b8ac376971a385c0698bbe8eb4d
#
_entry.id   46640b8ac376971a385c0698bbe8eb4d
#
_cell.length_a   1.000
_cell.length_b   1.000
_cell.length_c   1.000
_cell.angle_alpha   90.00
_cell.angle_beta   90.00
_cell.angle_gamma   90.00
#
_symmetry.space_group_name_H-M   'P 1'
#
loop_
_entity.id
_entity.type
_entity.pdbx_description
1 polymer ?
#
loop_
_entity_poly.entity_id
_entity_poly.type
_entity_poly.pdbx_seq_one_letter_code
_entity_poly.pdbx_strand_id
1 'polypeptide(L)'
;MKRHLMIAGTGRAGTTFLVQYLHGCGLETHLTTHPKATTYEQANAGLEDVPIKGRRMPYVIKTPWLFEFVDRFLSRKGIAVDVAVLPMRDLVEVASSRVTLELRERYAKLRNPDVMEECTKWDTWGKTPGGMVYSLNPIDQARILAVGFHQVIHAFVKRGVPILFLDFPRMINDGDYLFQQLKPYLGDGIDKSAAMEVFHSLAEPDLVRVGAEISQESPAVPTDEKPINFPSFESLDRAALLRELKALKVARLPLHKRLFRSRKRIR
;
A
#
# COMPACT_ATOMS: atom_id res chain seq x y z
N MET A 1 -1.32 -29.58 2.81
CA MET A 1 -1.18 -28.32 2.11
C MET A 1 -1.68 -27.23 3.05
N LYS A 2 -0.85 -26.22 3.36
CA LYS A 2 -1.30 -25.10 4.20
C LYS A 2 -2.17 -24.16 3.38
N ARG A 3 -3.30 -23.78 3.94
CA ARG A 3 -4.27 -22.86 3.32
C ARG A 3 -4.10 -21.47 3.90
N HIS A 4 -4.32 -20.47 3.10
CA HIS A 4 -4.12 -19.07 3.51
C HIS A 4 -5.19 -18.15 2.91
N LEU A 5 -5.61 -17.16 3.69
CA LEU A 5 -6.28 -15.95 3.21
C LEU A 5 -5.19 -14.89 2.99
N MET A 6 -5.12 -14.33 1.79
CA MET A 6 -4.09 -13.35 1.42
C MET A 6 -4.67 -11.95 1.35
N ILE A 7 -4.21 -11.05 2.22
CA ILE A 7 -4.50 -9.61 2.11
C ILE A 7 -3.36 -8.97 1.32
N ALA A 8 -3.69 -8.43 0.16
CA ALA A 8 -2.73 -7.77 -0.73
C ALA A 8 -3.33 -6.48 -1.30
N GLY A 9 -2.68 -5.88 -2.28
CA GLY A 9 -3.15 -4.66 -2.93
C GLY A 9 -2.11 -3.55 -2.91
N THR A 10 -2.56 -2.32 -2.98
CA THR A 10 -1.68 -1.15 -3.08
C THR A 10 -1.05 -0.72 -1.74
N GLY A 11 -1.54 -1.25 -0.62
CA GLY A 11 -1.31 -0.67 0.70
C GLY A 11 -2.16 0.60 0.89
N ARG A 12 -2.10 1.23 2.04
CA ARG A 12 -2.84 2.46 2.38
C ARG A 12 -4.36 2.41 2.10
N ALA A 13 -4.93 1.22 2.10
CA ALA A 13 -6.33 0.94 1.89
C ALA A 13 -6.91 0.07 3.02
N GLY A 14 -6.57 0.37 4.28
CA GLY A 14 -7.13 -0.30 5.47
C GLY A 14 -6.67 -1.76 5.68
N THR A 15 -5.58 -2.19 5.06
CA THR A 15 -5.10 -3.58 5.17
C THR A 15 -4.70 -3.97 6.60
N THR A 16 -4.23 -3.03 7.43
CA THR A 16 -3.91 -3.27 8.84
C THR A 16 -5.18 -3.50 9.66
N PHE A 17 -6.21 -2.66 9.43
CA PHE A 17 -7.52 -2.85 10.04
C PHE A 17 -8.10 -4.24 9.72
N LEU A 18 -7.98 -4.71 8.48
CA LEU A 18 -8.43 -6.07 8.10
C LEU A 18 -7.71 -7.16 8.90
N VAL A 19 -6.39 -7.03 9.12
CA VAL A 19 -5.66 -8.00 9.96
C VAL A 19 -6.18 -7.98 11.39
N GLN A 20 -6.40 -6.80 11.98
CA GLN A 20 -6.93 -6.64 13.33
C GLN A 20 -8.35 -7.20 13.44
N TYR A 21 -9.22 -6.89 12.49
CA TYR A 21 -10.59 -7.39 12.44
C TYR A 21 -10.64 -8.93 12.34
N LEU A 22 -9.91 -9.52 11.40
CA LEU A 22 -9.85 -10.97 11.22
C LEU A 22 -9.22 -11.66 12.43
N HIS A 23 -8.27 -11.01 13.12
CA HIS A 23 -7.71 -11.50 14.38
C HIS A 23 -8.76 -11.50 15.48
N GLY A 24 -9.50 -10.40 15.67
CA GLY A 24 -10.61 -10.30 16.61
C GLY A 24 -11.72 -11.31 16.34
N CYS A 25 -11.93 -11.64 15.07
CA CYS A 25 -12.81 -12.72 14.64
C CYS A 25 -12.22 -14.14 14.83
N GLY A 26 -11.08 -14.29 15.49
CA GLY A 26 -10.51 -15.59 15.87
C GLY A 26 -9.63 -16.25 14.81
N LEU A 27 -9.33 -15.59 13.69
CA LEU A 27 -8.44 -16.16 12.68
C LEU A 27 -6.96 -16.01 13.07
N GLU A 28 -6.15 -16.99 12.67
CA GLU A 28 -4.69 -16.93 12.86
C GLU A 28 -4.08 -15.86 11.94
N THR A 29 -3.50 -14.81 12.53
CA THR A 29 -2.95 -13.64 11.83
C THR A 29 -1.51 -13.37 12.26
N HIS A 30 -0.91 -12.29 11.75
CA HIS A 30 0.36 -11.77 12.24
C HIS A 30 0.38 -11.60 13.76
N LEU A 31 -0.71 -11.11 14.36
CA LEU A 31 -0.83 -10.90 15.81
C LEU A 31 -0.82 -12.21 16.60
N THR A 32 -1.27 -13.32 16.03
CA THR A 32 -1.17 -14.65 16.66
C THR A 32 0.29 -15.12 16.74
N THR A 33 1.06 -14.84 15.71
CA THR A 33 2.49 -15.24 15.64
C THR A 33 3.43 -14.25 16.33
N HIS A 34 3.01 -12.98 16.44
CA HIS A 34 3.76 -11.88 17.04
C HIS A 34 2.85 -11.06 17.97
N PRO A 35 2.48 -11.57 19.17
CA PRO A 35 1.50 -10.90 20.03
C PRO A 35 1.92 -9.51 20.56
N LYS A 36 3.22 -9.19 20.46
CA LYS A 36 3.78 -7.89 20.86
C LYS A 36 3.96 -6.93 19.68
N ALA A 37 3.50 -7.31 18.48
CA ALA A 37 3.60 -6.44 17.34
C ALA A 37 2.73 -5.19 17.53
N THR A 38 3.30 -4.03 17.25
CA THR A 38 2.63 -2.74 17.30
C THR A 38 2.40 -2.19 15.91
N THR A 39 1.40 -1.35 15.77
CA THR A 39 1.17 -0.58 14.56
C THR A 39 1.86 0.79 14.65
N TYR A 40 2.14 1.37 13.49
CA TYR A 40 2.61 2.73 13.40
C TYR A 40 1.42 3.69 13.58
N GLU A 41 1.37 4.36 14.72
CA GLU A 41 0.20 5.13 15.18
C GLU A 41 -0.26 6.20 14.20
N GLN A 42 0.67 6.98 13.63
CA GLN A 42 0.33 8.07 12.71
C GLN A 42 -0.35 7.63 11.41
N ALA A 43 -0.34 6.33 11.11
CA ALA A 43 -0.82 5.81 9.85
C ALA A 43 -1.64 4.51 9.97
N ASN A 44 -1.86 4.01 11.18
CA ASN A 44 -2.40 2.67 11.42
C ASN A 44 -1.82 1.65 10.42
N ALA A 45 -0.49 1.52 10.40
CA ALA A 45 0.26 0.71 9.45
C ALA A 45 1.16 -0.28 10.19
N GLY A 46 1.44 -1.42 9.59
CA GLY A 46 2.20 -2.51 10.20
C GLY A 46 1.49 -3.85 10.03
N LEU A 47 1.94 -4.86 10.77
CA LEU A 47 1.43 -6.22 10.74
C LEU A 47 1.61 -6.91 9.38
N GLU A 48 2.68 -6.55 8.67
CA GLU A 48 3.05 -7.16 7.40
C GLU A 48 3.76 -8.51 7.62
N ASP A 49 3.38 -9.48 6.80
CA ASP A 49 4.05 -10.76 6.73
C ASP A 49 4.99 -10.81 5.53
N VAL A 50 6.21 -11.28 5.78
CA VAL A 50 7.15 -11.59 4.71
C VAL A 50 7.16 -13.09 4.54
N PRO A 51 6.52 -13.65 3.50
CA PRO A 51 6.44 -15.08 3.28
C PRO A 51 7.79 -15.65 2.82
N ILE A 52 8.70 -15.85 3.78
CA ILE A 52 10.02 -16.44 3.56
C ILE A 52 9.96 -17.96 3.80
N LYS A 53 10.70 -18.71 2.99
CA LYS A 53 10.84 -20.16 3.15
C LYS A 53 11.35 -20.48 4.55
N GLY A 54 10.71 -21.44 5.23
CA GLY A 54 11.08 -21.90 6.56
C GLY A 54 10.45 -21.17 7.74
N ARG A 55 9.79 -20.03 7.52
CA ARG A 55 8.99 -19.37 8.57
C ARG A 55 7.58 -19.92 8.64
N ARG A 56 7.07 -20.05 9.87
CA ARG A 56 5.63 -20.33 10.08
C ARG A 56 4.85 -19.11 9.61
N MET A 57 3.90 -19.34 8.70
CA MET A 57 2.98 -18.31 8.24
C MET A 57 1.61 -18.54 8.89
N PRO A 58 0.93 -17.48 9.35
CA PRO A 58 -0.44 -17.57 9.83
C PRO A 58 -1.41 -17.93 8.71
N TYR A 59 -2.68 -18.19 9.05
CA TYR A 59 -3.72 -18.37 8.03
C TYR A 59 -3.94 -17.09 7.23
N VAL A 60 -4.09 -15.94 7.89
CA VAL A 60 -4.21 -14.64 7.25
C VAL A 60 -2.81 -14.05 7.07
N ILE A 61 -2.41 -13.89 5.82
CA ILE A 61 -1.14 -13.27 5.44
C ILE A 61 -1.41 -11.89 4.84
N LYS A 62 -0.78 -10.87 5.38
CA LYS A 62 -0.82 -9.51 4.81
C LYS A 62 0.51 -9.15 4.18
N THR A 63 0.51 -8.83 2.89
CA THR A 63 1.70 -8.35 2.21
C THR A 63 1.36 -7.36 1.09
N PRO A 64 1.54 -6.05 1.33
CA PRO A 64 1.23 -5.02 0.33
C PRO A 64 2.22 -4.98 -0.83
N TRP A 65 3.37 -5.64 -0.72
CA TRP A 65 4.39 -5.75 -1.77
C TRP A 65 4.35 -7.09 -2.50
N LEU A 66 3.23 -7.81 -2.44
CA LEU A 66 3.09 -9.14 -3.05
C LEU A 66 3.47 -9.16 -4.54
N PHE A 67 3.23 -8.09 -5.26
CA PHE A 67 3.50 -8.02 -6.70
C PHE A 67 4.97 -8.26 -7.08
N GLU A 68 5.93 -7.99 -6.19
CA GLU A 68 7.35 -8.28 -6.45
C GLU A 68 7.66 -9.77 -6.52
N PHE A 69 6.83 -10.61 -5.92
CA PHE A 69 7.12 -12.04 -5.80
C PHE A 69 5.89 -12.94 -5.91
N VAL A 70 4.77 -12.45 -6.41
CA VAL A 70 3.49 -13.17 -6.46
C VAL A 70 3.60 -14.53 -7.16
N ASP A 71 4.24 -14.57 -8.34
CA ASP A 71 4.42 -15.81 -9.08
C ASP A 71 5.29 -16.82 -8.33
N ARG A 72 6.37 -16.35 -7.71
CA ARG A 72 7.25 -17.18 -6.88
C ARG A 72 6.53 -17.70 -5.63
N PHE A 73 5.67 -16.88 -5.02
CA PHE A 73 4.87 -17.28 -3.88
C PHE A 73 3.87 -18.36 -4.26
N LEU A 74 3.06 -18.13 -5.29
CA LEU A 74 2.04 -19.04 -5.75
C LEU A 74 2.59 -20.34 -6.38
N SER A 75 3.86 -20.36 -6.77
CA SER A 75 4.54 -21.57 -7.29
C SER A 75 5.05 -22.50 -6.20
N ARG A 76 4.96 -22.11 -4.93
CA ARG A 76 5.47 -22.95 -3.84
C ARG A 76 4.60 -24.20 -3.63
N LYS A 77 5.25 -25.36 -3.63
CA LYS A 77 4.59 -26.61 -3.25
C LYS A 77 4.13 -26.53 -1.79
N GLY A 78 2.91 -27.00 -1.54
CA GLY A 78 2.36 -27.07 -0.18
C GLY A 78 1.66 -25.81 0.31
N ILE A 79 1.52 -24.76 -0.52
CA ILE A 79 0.73 -23.56 -0.25
C ILE A 79 -0.53 -23.56 -1.11
N ALA A 80 -1.67 -23.23 -0.52
CA ALA A 80 -2.90 -22.90 -1.22
C ALA A 80 -3.43 -21.57 -0.71
N VAL A 81 -4.01 -20.75 -1.59
CA VAL A 81 -4.69 -19.52 -1.24
C VAL A 81 -6.18 -19.74 -1.41
N ASP A 82 -6.94 -19.61 -0.32
CA ASP A 82 -8.39 -19.75 -0.32
C ASP A 82 -9.07 -18.57 -0.98
N VAL A 83 -8.57 -17.38 -0.67
CA VAL A 83 -9.04 -16.12 -1.22
C VAL A 83 -7.95 -15.07 -1.12
N ALA A 84 -7.88 -14.21 -2.13
CA ALA A 84 -7.13 -12.97 -2.09
C ALA A 84 -8.09 -11.81 -1.80
N VAL A 85 -7.93 -11.16 -0.66
CA VAL A 85 -8.71 -9.99 -0.26
C VAL A 85 -7.94 -8.73 -0.68
N LEU A 86 -8.53 -7.96 -1.58
CA LEU A 86 -7.93 -6.79 -2.21
C LEU A 86 -8.78 -5.54 -1.91
N PRO A 87 -8.44 -4.76 -0.87
CA PRO A 87 -9.09 -3.48 -0.64
C PRO A 87 -8.81 -2.51 -1.79
N MET A 88 -9.88 -1.91 -2.29
CA MET A 88 -9.87 -0.95 -3.39
C MET A 88 -10.02 0.47 -2.84
N ARG A 89 -9.04 1.30 -3.08
CA ARG A 89 -9.06 2.73 -2.82
C ARG A 89 -8.67 3.46 -4.11
N ASP A 90 -9.12 4.70 -4.26
CA ASP A 90 -8.66 5.54 -5.37
C ASP A 90 -7.13 5.55 -5.45
N LEU A 91 -6.60 5.32 -6.66
CA LEU A 91 -5.18 5.10 -6.86
C LEU A 91 -4.34 6.37 -6.63
N VAL A 92 -4.91 7.53 -6.97
CA VAL A 92 -4.25 8.82 -6.77
C VAL A 92 -4.15 9.12 -5.27
N GLU A 93 -5.22 8.85 -4.53
CA GLU A 93 -5.23 8.98 -3.07
C GLU A 93 -4.23 8.06 -2.40
N VAL A 94 -4.14 6.80 -2.85
CA VAL A 94 -3.15 5.83 -2.32
C VAL A 94 -1.73 6.34 -2.54
N ALA A 95 -1.42 6.76 -3.76
CA ALA A 95 -0.08 7.25 -4.11
C ALA A 95 0.27 8.51 -3.31
N SER A 96 -0.66 9.46 -3.23
CA SER A 96 -0.52 10.69 -2.45
C SER A 96 -0.29 10.39 -0.96
N SER A 97 -1.18 9.60 -0.36
CA SER A 97 -1.08 9.21 1.04
C SER A 97 0.26 8.53 1.35
N ARG A 98 0.75 7.68 0.45
CA ARG A 98 1.99 6.97 0.65
C ARG A 98 3.21 7.89 0.54
N VAL A 99 3.26 8.70 -0.50
CA VAL A 99 4.37 9.66 -0.71
C VAL A 99 4.41 10.70 0.40
N THR A 100 3.26 11.28 0.77
CA THR A 100 3.17 12.27 1.84
C THR A 100 3.66 11.71 3.17
N LEU A 101 3.26 10.49 3.53
CA LEU A 101 3.70 9.84 4.76
C LEU A 101 5.23 9.63 4.76
N GLU A 102 5.79 9.14 3.67
CA GLU A 102 7.22 8.93 3.56
C GLU A 102 8.01 10.26 3.59
N LEU A 103 7.49 11.29 2.93
CA LEU A 103 8.09 12.63 2.95
C LEU A 103 8.10 13.22 4.37
N ARG A 104 6.98 13.12 5.10
CA ARG A 104 6.90 13.58 6.50
C ARG A 104 7.94 12.90 7.38
N GLU A 105 8.07 11.57 7.27
CA GLU A 105 9.03 10.81 8.04
C GLU A 105 10.48 11.14 7.69
N ARG A 106 10.76 11.37 6.41
CA ARG A 106 12.10 11.78 5.97
C ARG A 106 12.42 13.20 6.43
N TYR A 107 11.47 14.13 6.26
CA TYR A 107 11.62 15.51 6.66
C TYR A 107 11.85 15.66 8.17
N ALA A 108 11.11 14.91 8.99
CA ALA A 108 11.29 14.91 10.45
C ALA A 108 12.68 14.45 10.90
N LYS A 109 13.40 13.67 10.06
CA LYS A 109 14.74 13.14 10.34
C LYS A 109 15.87 13.96 9.72
N LEU A 110 15.55 14.92 8.84
CA LEU A 110 16.54 15.75 8.16
C LEU A 110 16.91 16.95 9.02
N ARG A 111 18.23 17.18 9.18
CA ARG A 111 18.75 18.40 9.80
C ARG A 111 18.73 19.60 8.85
N ASN A 112 18.69 19.36 7.55
CA ASN A 112 18.67 20.38 6.51
C ASN A 112 17.59 20.06 5.47
N PRO A 113 16.52 20.88 5.37
CA PRO A 113 15.43 20.70 4.41
C PRO A 113 15.84 20.79 2.94
N ASP A 114 16.89 21.53 2.62
CA ASP A 114 17.34 21.78 1.25
C ASP A 114 17.83 20.49 0.54
N VAL A 115 18.13 19.45 1.33
CA VAL A 115 18.54 18.13 0.81
C VAL A 115 17.35 17.36 0.23
N MET A 116 16.11 17.82 0.42
CA MET A 116 14.91 17.16 -0.09
C MET A 116 14.85 17.06 -1.63
N GLU A 117 15.49 17.96 -2.37
CA GLU A 117 15.55 17.84 -3.84
C GLU A 117 16.23 16.56 -4.33
N GLU A 118 17.15 16.00 -3.56
CA GLU A 118 17.79 14.74 -3.90
C GLU A 118 16.95 13.51 -3.60
N CYS A 119 15.90 13.65 -2.79
CA CYS A 119 14.99 12.57 -2.41
C CYS A 119 13.99 12.17 -3.52
N THR A 120 14.07 12.78 -4.70
CA THR A 120 13.26 12.43 -5.88
C THR A 120 13.80 11.24 -6.67
N LYS A 121 14.90 10.63 -6.23
CA LYS A 121 15.44 9.40 -6.84
C LYS A 121 14.56 8.21 -6.51
N TRP A 122 14.57 7.20 -7.40
CA TRP A 122 13.96 5.92 -7.14
C TRP A 122 14.43 5.34 -5.80
N ASP A 123 13.47 5.07 -4.94
CA ASP A 123 13.70 4.44 -3.67
C ASP A 123 12.86 3.16 -3.64
N THR A 124 13.51 2.02 -3.71
CA THR A 124 12.84 0.73 -3.81
C THR A 124 12.17 0.29 -2.52
N TRP A 125 12.54 0.91 -1.38
CA TRP A 125 12.00 0.54 -0.08
C TRP A 125 11.68 1.77 0.75
N GLY A 126 10.40 2.00 1.01
CA GLY A 126 9.96 2.97 1.99
C GLY A 126 10.42 2.57 3.39
N LYS A 127 10.87 3.54 4.17
CA LYS A 127 11.31 3.33 5.56
C LYS A 127 10.14 3.32 6.54
N THR A 128 9.00 3.82 6.10
CA THR A 128 7.80 3.97 6.91
C THR A 128 6.83 2.83 6.61
N PRO A 129 6.25 2.14 7.62
CA PRO A 129 5.25 1.10 7.41
C PRO A 129 4.06 1.56 6.58
N GLY A 130 3.36 0.64 5.93
CA GLY A 130 2.13 0.91 5.19
C GLY A 130 2.21 0.74 3.68
N GLY A 131 3.21 0.03 3.19
CA GLY A 131 3.40 -0.31 1.79
C GLY A 131 4.75 0.14 1.24
N MET A 132 4.95 -0.07 -0.05
CA MET A 132 6.19 0.25 -0.74
C MET A 132 6.17 1.67 -1.31
N VAL A 133 7.31 2.34 -1.24
CA VAL A 133 7.56 3.58 -1.97
C VAL A 133 8.70 3.34 -2.94
N TYR A 134 8.38 3.34 -4.21
CA TYR A 134 9.34 3.19 -5.29
C TYR A 134 9.81 4.53 -5.82
N SER A 135 9.00 5.57 -5.65
CA SER A 135 9.32 6.92 -6.03
C SER A 135 8.65 7.90 -5.09
N LEU A 136 9.35 8.97 -4.73
CA LEU A 136 8.77 10.12 -4.03
C LEU A 136 8.02 11.05 -5.00
N ASN A 137 8.07 10.78 -6.29
CA ASN A 137 7.17 11.40 -7.25
C ASN A 137 5.82 10.66 -7.21
N PRO A 138 4.71 11.30 -6.83
CA PRO A 138 3.41 10.64 -6.71
C PRO A 138 2.92 10.00 -8.01
N ILE A 139 3.31 10.58 -9.13
CA ILE A 139 3.00 10.11 -10.48
C ILE A 139 3.61 8.75 -10.77
N ASP A 140 4.92 8.63 -10.56
CA ASP A 140 5.62 7.36 -10.75
C ASP A 140 5.14 6.33 -9.75
N GLN A 141 4.86 6.77 -8.52
CA GLN A 141 4.32 5.91 -7.48
C GLN A 141 2.95 5.34 -7.89
N ALA A 142 2.04 6.17 -8.41
CA ALA A 142 0.73 5.71 -8.87
C ALA A 142 0.83 4.71 -10.03
N ARG A 143 1.70 4.96 -11.00
CA ARG A 143 1.93 4.03 -12.13
C ARG A 143 2.44 2.68 -11.68
N ILE A 144 3.41 2.67 -10.77
CA ILE A 144 3.99 1.43 -10.27
C ILE A 144 2.96 0.65 -9.45
N LEU A 145 2.17 1.33 -8.63
CA LEU A 145 1.08 0.71 -7.90
C LEU A 145 0.03 0.11 -8.84
N ALA A 146 -0.34 0.82 -9.92
CA ALA A 146 -1.28 0.31 -10.93
C ALA A 146 -0.75 -0.96 -11.61
N VAL A 147 0.51 -0.93 -12.06
CA VAL A 147 1.16 -2.09 -12.70
C VAL A 147 1.26 -3.25 -11.72
N GLY A 148 1.74 -2.98 -10.50
CA GLY A 148 1.88 -4.02 -9.48
C GLY A 148 0.54 -4.63 -9.07
N PHE A 149 -0.49 -3.81 -8.93
CA PHE A 149 -1.84 -4.27 -8.62
C PHE A 149 -2.41 -5.17 -9.73
N HIS A 150 -2.26 -4.75 -10.98
CA HIS A 150 -2.63 -5.57 -12.14
C HIS A 150 -1.89 -6.90 -12.17
N GLN A 151 -0.58 -6.92 -11.89
CA GLN A 151 0.22 -8.14 -11.85
C GLN A 151 -0.29 -9.12 -10.78
N VAL A 152 -0.65 -8.61 -9.59
CA VAL A 152 -1.21 -9.43 -8.51
C VAL A 152 -2.55 -10.05 -8.93
N ILE A 153 -3.47 -9.24 -9.48
CA ILE A 153 -4.76 -9.73 -9.97
C ILE A 153 -4.53 -10.81 -11.05
N HIS A 154 -3.70 -10.50 -12.04
CA HIS A 154 -3.42 -11.43 -13.15
C HIS A 154 -2.84 -12.76 -12.66
N ALA A 155 -1.92 -12.73 -11.68
CA ALA A 155 -1.33 -13.92 -11.10
C ALA A 155 -2.37 -14.78 -10.37
N PHE A 156 -3.29 -14.17 -9.61
CA PHE A 156 -4.38 -14.89 -8.94
C PHE A 156 -5.37 -15.48 -9.94
N VAL A 157 -5.81 -14.69 -10.93
CA VAL A 157 -6.70 -15.17 -12.02
C VAL A 157 -6.09 -16.36 -12.75
N LYS A 158 -4.81 -16.26 -13.13
CA LYS A 158 -4.08 -17.34 -13.82
C LYS A 158 -4.01 -18.63 -13.01
N ARG A 159 -4.06 -18.55 -11.69
CA ARG A 159 -4.00 -19.70 -10.78
C ARG A 159 -5.38 -20.15 -10.28
N GLY A 160 -6.46 -19.52 -10.73
CA GLY A 160 -7.82 -19.82 -10.27
C GLY A 160 -8.05 -19.48 -8.80
N VAL A 161 -7.28 -18.55 -8.21
CA VAL A 161 -7.48 -18.11 -6.84
C VAL A 161 -8.66 -17.14 -6.80
N PRO A 162 -9.69 -17.37 -5.97
CA PRO A 162 -10.79 -16.44 -5.77
C PRO A 162 -10.28 -15.08 -5.30
N ILE A 163 -10.84 -13.98 -5.83
CA ILE A 163 -10.50 -12.63 -5.45
C ILE A 163 -11.73 -11.96 -4.86
N LEU A 164 -11.58 -11.41 -3.66
CA LEU A 164 -12.57 -10.58 -3.00
C LEU A 164 -12.09 -9.14 -3.01
N PHE A 165 -12.78 -8.29 -3.75
CA PHE A 165 -12.55 -6.85 -3.71
C PHE A 165 -13.39 -6.21 -2.62
N LEU A 166 -12.76 -5.39 -1.77
CA LEU A 166 -13.43 -4.62 -0.73
C LEU A 166 -13.35 -3.13 -1.05
N ASP A 167 -14.47 -2.45 -0.95
CA ASP A 167 -14.52 -0.99 -1.10
C ASP A 167 -13.92 -0.31 0.15
N PHE A 168 -12.92 0.52 -0.05
CA PHE A 168 -12.39 1.44 0.96
C PHE A 168 -12.76 2.87 0.56
N PRO A 169 -13.46 3.66 1.40
CA PRO A 169 -13.53 3.53 2.86
C PRO A 169 -14.72 2.74 3.41
N ARG A 170 -15.63 2.25 2.58
CA ARG A 170 -16.85 1.60 3.03
C ARG A 170 -16.61 0.50 4.06
N MET A 171 -15.58 -0.32 3.88
CA MET A 171 -15.24 -1.40 4.81
C MET A 171 -14.86 -0.93 6.23
N ILE A 172 -14.56 0.38 6.41
CA ILE A 172 -14.26 0.97 7.73
C ILE A 172 -15.51 1.62 8.32
N ASN A 173 -16.46 2.04 7.48
CA ASN A 173 -17.65 2.79 7.89
C ASN A 173 -18.89 1.90 8.02
N ASP A 174 -18.89 0.72 7.41
CA ASP A 174 -20.03 -0.19 7.29
C ASP A 174 -19.64 -1.60 7.71
N GLY A 175 -19.85 -1.91 9.00
CA GLY A 175 -19.52 -3.22 9.56
C GLY A 175 -20.40 -4.34 8.98
N ASP A 176 -21.64 -4.05 8.63
CA ASP A 176 -22.52 -5.02 7.97
C ASP A 176 -21.98 -5.41 6.60
N TYR A 177 -21.56 -4.43 5.82
CA TYR A 177 -20.89 -4.68 4.55
C TYR A 177 -19.66 -5.57 4.73
N LEU A 178 -18.76 -5.19 5.64
CA LEU A 178 -17.53 -5.94 5.87
C LEU A 178 -17.81 -7.37 6.30
N PHE A 179 -18.74 -7.55 7.26
CA PHE A 179 -19.13 -8.89 7.71
C PHE A 179 -19.70 -9.73 6.58
N GLN A 180 -20.63 -9.22 5.78
CA GLN A 180 -21.22 -9.94 4.67
C GLN A 180 -20.19 -10.39 3.64
N GLN A 181 -19.23 -9.53 3.31
CA GLN A 181 -18.16 -9.84 2.37
C GLN A 181 -17.22 -10.93 2.89
N LEU A 182 -16.89 -10.90 4.18
CA LEU A 182 -15.92 -11.81 4.77
C LEU A 182 -16.53 -13.06 5.37
N LYS A 183 -17.85 -13.11 5.58
CA LYS A 183 -18.58 -14.24 6.20
C LYS A 183 -18.16 -15.63 5.68
N PRO A 184 -17.98 -15.87 4.36
CA PRO A 184 -17.58 -17.19 3.87
C PRO A 184 -16.20 -17.65 4.36
N TYR A 185 -15.40 -16.76 4.92
CA TYR A 185 -14.01 -17.01 5.31
C TYR A 185 -13.77 -16.90 6.81
N LEU A 186 -14.78 -16.47 7.60
CA LEU A 186 -14.67 -16.31 9.05
C LEU A 186 -14.76 -17.63 9.82
N GLY A 187 -15.25 -18.71 9.16
CA GLY A 187 -15.56 -19.97 9.82
C GLY A 187 -16.84 -19.92 10.64
N ASP A 188 -17.25 -21.10 11.16
CA ASP A 188 -18.52 -21.25 11.88
C ASP A 188 -18.48 -20.75 13.33
N GLY A 189 -17.32 -20.33 13.80
CA GLY A 189 -17.09 -19.98 15.21
C GLY A 189 -17.47 -18.55 15.61
N ILE A 190 -17.80 -17.68 14.64
CA ILE A 190 -18.16 -16.28 14.94
C ILE A 190 -19.51 -15.92 14.30
N ASP A 191 -20.43 -15.47 15.12
CA ASP A 191 -21.69 -14.93 14.66
C ASP A 191 -21.58 -13.45 14.30
N LYS A 192 -22.67 -12.89 13.72
CA LYS A 192 -22.70 -11.51 13.31
C LYS A 192 -22.53 -10.54 14.48
N SER A 193 -23.11 -10.87 15.64
CA SER A 193 -23.05 -9.97 16.84
C SER A 193 -21.61 -9.81 17.31
N ALA A 194 -20.91 -10.93 17.50
CA ALA A 194 -19.51 -10.91 17.92
C ALA A 194 -18.60 -10.21 16.90
N ALA A 195 -18.83 -10.45 15.59
CA ALA A 195 -18.09 -9.77 14.54
C ALA A 195 -18.34 -8.26 14.52
N MET A 196 -19.56 -7.80 14.84
CA MET A 196 -19.89 -6.38 14.96
C MET A 196 -19.28 -5.73 16.20
N GLU A 197 -19.21 -6.46 17.32
CA GLU A 197 -18.49 -5.97 18.52
C GLU A 197 -17.01 -5.74 18.20
N VAL A 198 -16.36 -6.69 17.51
CA VAL A 198 -14.98 -6.53 17.04
C VAL A 198 -14.86 -5.32 16.13
N PHE A 199 -15.77 -5.18 15.16
CA PHE A 199 -15.78 -4.03 14.26
C PHE A 199 -15.83 -2.71 15.00
N HIS A 200 -16.79 -2.52 15.91
CA HIS A 200 -16.96 -1.28 16.66
C HIS A 200 -15.78 -0.97 17.59
N SER A 201 -15.08 -1.99 18.06
CA SER A 201 -13.89 -1.79 18.89
C SER A 201 -12.65 -1.33 18.12
N LEU A 202 -12.63 -1.52 16.80
CA LEU A 202 -11.47 -1.28 15.94
C LEU A 202 -11.66 -0.19 14.90
N ALA A 203 -12.91 0.07 14.51
CA ALA A 203 -13.20 1.03 13.44
C ALA A 203 -12.96 2.46 13.93
N GLU A 204 -12.09 3.17 13.22
CA GLU A 204 -11.77 4.57 13.45
C GLU A 204 -12.02 5.37 12.15
N PRO A 205 -13.29 5.71 11.86
CA PRO A 205 -13.64 6.42 10.62
C PRO A 205 -12.90 7.75 10.46
N ASP A 206 -12.61 8.44 11.55
CA ASP A 206 -11.90 9.72 11.56
C ASP A 206 -10.45 9.63 11.08
N LEU A 207 -9.86 8.44 11.12
CA LEU A 207 -8.53 8.19 10.53
C LEU A 207 -8.58 7.96 9.03
N VAL A 208 -9.76 7.86 8.44
CA VAL A 208 -9.94 7.66 6.99
C VAL A 208 -9.81 9.00 6.28
N ARG A 209 -8.65 9.24 5.70
CA ARG A 209 -8.33 10.48 4.97
C ARG A 209 -8.70 10.35 3.49
N VAL A 210 -9.98 10.16 3.18
CA VAL A 210 -10.45 10.11 1.80
C VAL A 210 -10.68 11.52 1.30
N GLY A 211 -9.99 11.89 0.23
CA GLY A 211 -10.13 13.22 -0.38
C GLY A 211 -9.53 14.38 0.40
N ALA A 212 -9.18 14.21 1.67
CA ALA A 212 -8.64 15.29 2.51
C ALA A 212 -7.30 15.86 2.01
N GLU A 213 -6.58 15.08 1.21
CA GLU A 213 -5.30 15.49 0.61
C GLU A 213 -5.50 16.13 -0.79
N ILE A 214 -6.69 16.02 -1.35
CA ILE A 214 -7.03 16.42 -2.72
C ILE A 214 -8.18 17.44 -2.74
N SER A 215 -9.08 17.42 -1.74
CA SER A 215 -10.23 18.31 -1.71
C SER A 215 -9.84 19.72 -1.25
N GLN A 216 -10.39 20.71 -1.95
CA GLN A 216 -10.29 22.12 -1.57
C GLN A 216 -11.09 22.47 -0.30
N GLU A 217 -11.85 21.52 0.24
CA GLU A 217 -12.73 21.68 1.40
C GLU A 217 -12.15 21.14 2.72
N SER A 218 -10.87 20.80 2.77
CA SER A 218 -10.23 20.47 4.06
C SER A 218 -10.41 21.63 5.02
N PRO A 219 -10.91 21.39 6.26
CA PRO A 219 -11.01 22.45 7.26
C PRO A 219 -9.62 23.07 7.41
N ALA A 220 -9.57 24.36 7.27
CA ALA A 220 -8.35 25.16 7.27
C ALA A 220 -7.49 24.83 8.48
N VAL A 221 -6.51 23.97 8.30
CA VAL A 221 -5.28 24.12 9.05
C VAL A 221 -4.69 25.42 8.49
N PRO A 222 -4.45 26.45 9.30
CA PRO A 222 -3.86 27.69 8.83
C PRO A 222 -2.40 27.42 8.52
N THR A 223 -2.15 26.95 7.33
CA THR A 223 -0.83 26.83 6.74
C THR A 223 -0.87 27.60 5.44
N ASP A 224 0.08 28.47 5.24
CA ASP A 224 0.35 29.17 3.97
C ASP A 224 0.66 28.20 2.80
N GLU A 225 0.40 26.91 2.97
CA GLU A 225 0.62 25.89 1.97
C GLU A 225 -0.57 25.85 1.00
N LYS A 226 -0.29 26.18 -0.24
CA LYS A 226 -1.22 26.00 -1.35
C LYS A 226 -1.67 24.54 -1.39
N PRO A 227 -2.98 24.26 -1.59
CA PRO A 227 -3.48 22.89 -1.70
C PRO A 227 -2.72 22.14 -2.81
N ILE A 228 -2.24 20.96 -2.49
CA ILE A 228 -1.56 20.10 -3.46
C ILE A 228 -2.58 19.68 -4.50
N ASN A 229 -2.55 20.29 -5.67
CA ASN A 229 -3.41 19.96 -6.78
C ASN A 229 -2.81 18.75 -7.49
N PHE A 230 -3.43 17.57 -7.31
CA PHE A 230 -2.98 16.36 -7.97
C PHE A 230 -3.28 16.44 -9.46
N PRO A 231 -2.30 16.24 -10.34
CA PRO A 231 -2.54 16.26 -11.77
C PRO A 231 -3.39 15.07 -12.21
N SER A 232 -4.16 15.24 -13.28
CA SER A 232 -4.92 14.15 -13.89
C SER A 232 -4.01 13.02 -14.38
N PHE A 233 -4.56 11.82 -14.56
CA PHE A 233 -3.81 10.69 -15.12
C PHE A 233 -3.14 11.03 -16.45
N GLU A 234 -3.79 11.77 -17.33
CA GLU A 234 -3.21 12.23 -18.62
C GLU A 234 -1.99 13.12 -18.40
N SER A 235 -2.05 14.03 -17.44
CA SER A 235 -0.89 14.86 -17.06
C SER A 235 0.23 14.01 -16.49
N LEU A 236 -0.10 12.97 -15.71
CA LEU A 236 0.81 12.01 -15.15
C LEU A 236 1.56 11.25 -16.25
N ASP A 237 0.83 10.68 -17.21
CA ASP A 237 1.42 9.93 -18.32
C ASP A 237 2.31 10.80 -19.20
N ARG A 238 1.85 12.00 -19.51
CA ARG A 238 2.62 12.96 -20.31
C ARG A 238 3.94 13.30 -19.65
N ALA A 239 3.93 13.59 -18.35
CA ALA A 239 5.15 13.90 -17.61
C ALA A 239 6.11 12.72 -17.55
N ALA A 240 5.61 11.50 -17.38
CA ALA A 240 6.41 10.29 -17.37
C ALA A 240 7.05 10.02 -18.75
N LEU A 241 6.28 10.11 -19.83
CA LEU A 241 6.80 9.94 -21.18
C LEU A 241 7.88 10.97 -21.51
N LEU A 242 7.70 12.23 -21.11
CA LEU A 242 8.72 13.26 -21.31
C LEU A 242 10.00 12.97 -20.53
N ARG A 243 9.92 12.39 -19.33
CA ARG A 243 11.11 11.98 -18.57
C ARG A 243 11.83 10.83 -19.22
N GLU A 244 11.11 9.81 -19.67
CA GLU A 244 11.69 8.67 -20.39
C GLU A 244 12.39 9.13 -21.67
N LEU A 245 11.76 9.99 -22.46
CA LEU A 245 12.37 10.58 -23.66
C LEU A 245 13.64 11.35 -23.31
N LYS A 246 13.63 12.10 -22.19
CA LYS A 246 14.80 12.85 -21.72
C LYS A 246 15.93 11.90 -21.26
N ALA A 247 15.59 10.83 -20.54
CA ALA A 247 16.54 9.81 -20.11
C ALA A 247 17.18 9.09 -21.30
N LEU A 248 16.38 8.69 -22.31
CA LEU A 248 16.85 8.06 -23.53
C LEU A 248 17.77 8.99 -24.35
N LYS A 249 17.43 10.29 -24.45
CA LYS A 249 18.30 11.28 -25.09
C LYS A 249 19.65 11.40 -24.38
N VAL A 250 19.65 11.39 -23.05
CA VAL A 250 20.89 11.42 -22.26
C VAL A 250 21.68 10.12 -22.42
N ALA A 251 21.00 8.98 -22.45
CA ALA A 251 21.63 7.68 -22.63
C ALA A 251 22.33 7.53 -23.99
N ARG A 252 21.85 8.21 -25.03
CA ARG A 252 22.46 8.23 -26.37
C ARG A 252 23.67 9.18 -26.49
N LEU A 253 23.94 10.01 -25.48
CA LEU A 253 25.11 10.88 -25.52
C LEU A 253 26.39 10.07 -25.32
N PRO A 254 27.49 10.41 -26.02
CA PRO A 254 28.81 9.86 -25.78
C PRO A 254 29.23 9.99 -24.32
N LEU A 255 29.99 9.01 -23.81
CA LEU A 255 30.39 8.91 -22.39
C LEU A 255 30.99 10.20 -21.83
N HIS A 256 31.85 10.88 -22.60
CA HIS A 256 32.47 12.16 -22.19
C HIS A 256 31.42 13.25 -21.95
N LYS A 257 30.35 13.33 -22.74
CA LYS A 257 29.27 14.31 -22.56
C LYS A 257 28.33 13.97 -21.41
N ARG A 258 28.22 12.67 -21.02
CA ARG A 258 27.48 12.27 -19.82
C ARG A 258 28.19 12.71 -18.55
N LEU A 259 29.51 12.55 -18.49
CA LEU A 259 30.33 12.92 -17.33
C LEU A 259 30.35 14.43 -17.07
N PHE A 260 30.35 15.26 -18.12
CA PHE A 260 30.30 16.73 -17.97
C PHE A 260 28.96 17.23 -17.44
N ARG A 261 27.83 16.57 -17.71
CA ARG A 261 26.52 16.95 -17.17
C ARG A 261 26.34 16.59 -15.70
N SER A 262 26.97 15.50 -15.24
CA SER A 262 26.93 15.12 -13.81
C SER A 262 27.71 16.13 -12.94
N ARG A 263 28.80 16.69 -13.45
CA ARG A 263 29.60 17.70 -12.71
C ARG A 263 28.93 19.08 -12.62
N LYS A 264 28.05 19.47 -13.55
CA LYS A 264 27.29 20.74 -13.45
C LYS A 264 26.09 20.70 -12.51
N ARG A 265 25.72 19.52 -11.98
CA ARG A 265 24.68 19.37 -10.97
C ARG A 265 25.19 19.36 -9.53
N ILE A 266 26.49 19.49 -9.32
CA ILE A 266 27.17 19.48 -8.00
C ILE A 266 27.74 20.87 -7.66
N ARG A 267 27.34 21.93 -8.41
CA ARG A 267 27.64 23.32 -8.04
C ARG A 267 26.36 24.09 -7.85
#